data_dfa6c788ae693f5dc9a0c9f2f610e195
#
_entry.id   dfa6c788ae693f5dc9a0c9f2f610e195
#
_cell.length_a   1.000
_cell.length_b   1.000
_cell.length_c   1.000
_cell.angle_alpha   90.00
_cell.angle_beta   90.00
_cell.angle_gamma   90.00
#
_symmetry.space_group_name_H-M   'P 1'
#
loop_
_entity.id
_entity.type
_entity.pdbx_description
1 polymer ?
#
loop_
_entity_poly.entity_id
_entity_poly.type
_entity_poly.pdbx_seq_one_letter_code
_entity_poly.pdbx_strand_id
1 'polypeptide(L)'
;MDASDIYDLLLSHFSWEPTESQEVVLEELAEFFSQEEEEQKLFLLRGFAGTGKTTLVNTLVKTLKGLSVRVVLLAPTGRAAKVIASYAGQKAFTVHKCIYRPMGEGGDFSFTLRDNKASHTLFIVDEASMIGEEASFAGRSLLSDLIEFVYTGDHCYLMLIGDTAQLPPVHTPMSPALDYERLSFYYHKEVSEGILTDVVRQAKKSGILYNATRLRKRIENFKDNFRIRTSPFTDVIPLQTSYDLEEALMEAYNQCGVEETCFIVRSNKRAVEYNEQIRKVVFEYDAPLCVGDLLMVVKNNYRWVDSTSQAGFIANGDTVEVLEISHVEKRYGFTFAHILVRLLDYPELDPIETIVFLDTLESPLPALSSEEQNNLYRAIMQEYNKQTGQVAPLNMKLHPYYNALQVKYAYTITCHKSQGGQWERVFVEKPFLPEGQSVAYFRWLYTALTRAKKKVYLINFPYEEIISD
;
A
#
# COMPACT_ATOMS: atom_id res chain seq x y z
N MET A 1 -32.93 -6.40 -14.75
CA MET A 1 -32.41 -5.59 -15.88
C MET A 1 -31.59 -6.52 -16.73
N ASP A 2 -31.73 -6.45 -18.06
CA ASP A 2 -30.84 -7.22 -18.90
C ASP A 2 -29.47 -6.61 -19.06
N ALA A 3 -28.53 -7.30 -19.69
CA ALA A 3 -27.16 -6.86 -19.84
C ALA A 3 -27.05 -5.54 -20.65
N SER A 4 -27.91 -5.34 -21.64
CA SER A 4 -27.95 -4.13 -22.46
C SER A 4 -28.34 -2.90 -21.65
N ASP A 5 -29.38 -3.02 -20.80
CA ASP A 5 -29.80 -1.93 -19.90
C ASP A 5 -28.71 -1.54 -18.92
N ILE A 6 -27.98 -2.54 -18.37
CA ILE A 6 -26.89 -2.30 -17.42
C ILE A 6 -25.70 -1.66 -18.13
N TYR A 7 -25.38 -2.10 -19.35
CA TYR A 7 -24.31 -1.50 -20.16
C TYR A 7 -24.59 -0.01 -20.45
N ASP A 8 -25.79 0.31 -20.90
CA ASP A 8 -26.20 1.68 -21.17
C ASP A 8 -26.11 2.56 -19.91
N LEU A 9 -26.48 2.00 -18.75
CA LEU A 9 -26.38 2.69 -17.48
C LEU A 9 -24.91 2.90 -17.07
N LEU A 10 -24.04 1.91 -17.23
CA LEU A 10 -22.60 2.01 -17.01
C LEU A 10 -21.99 3.10 -17.91
N LEU A 11 -22.33 3.09 -19.21
CA LEU A 11 -21.84 4.06 -20.17
C LEU A 11 -22.32 5.48 -19.85
N SER A 12 -23.56 5.65 -19.37
CA SER A 12 -24.10 6.96 -18.96
C SER A 12 -23.35 7.59 -17.78
N HIS A 13 -22.77 6.78 -16.91
CA HIS A 13 -21.95 7.24 -15.77
C HIS A 13 -20.46 7.29 -16.08
N PHE A 14 -20.04 6.80 -17.25
CA PHE A 14 -18.63 6.83 -17.65
C PHE A 14 -18.25 8.24 -18.09
N SER A 15 -17.21 8.81 -17.46
CA SER A 15 -16.91 10.26 -17.58
C SER A 15 -16.33 10.67 -18.94
N TRP A 16 -15.89 9.73 -19.75
CA TRP A 16 -15.18 9.97 -21.03
C TRP A 16 -15.63 8.94 -22.06
N GLU A 17 -15.28 9.16 -23.34
CA GLU A 17 -15.40 8.14 -24.36
C GLU A 17 -14.49 6.96 -23.97
N PRO A 18 -15.02 5.72 -23.79
CA PRO A 18 -14.23 4.59 -23.40
C PRO A 18 -13.20 4.20 -24.47
N THR A 19 -12.09 3.59 -24.06
CA THR A 19 -11.16 2.94 -24.98
C THR A 19 -11.69 1.54 -25.35
N GLU A 20 -11.12 0.93 -26.39
CA GLU A 20 -11.54 -0.42 -26.83
C GLU A 20 -11.52 -1.45 -25.68
N SER A 21 -10.45 -1.50 -24.90
CA SER A 21 -10.39 -2.40 -23.74
C SER A 21 -11.34 -2.01 -22.61
N GLN A 22 -11.71 -0.75 -22.48
CA GLN A 22 -12.70 -0.31 -21.50
C GLN A 22 -14.12 -0.67 -21.93
N GLU A 23 -14.45 -0.59 -23.22
CA GLU A 23 -15.74 -1.05 -23.76
C GLU A 23 -15.97 -2.53 -23.47
N VAL A 24 -14.99 -3.37 -23.82
CA VAL A 24 -15.06 -4.81 -23.51
C VAL A 24 -15.28 -5.08 -22.02
N VAL A 25 -14.56 -4.37 -21.15
CA VAL A 25 -14.74 -4.54 -19.69
C VAL A 25 -16.10 -4.04 -19.21
N LEU A 26 -16.67 -3.00 -19.82
CA LEU A 26 -18.03 -2.53 -19.49
C LEU A 26 -19.10 -3.55 -19.92
N GLU A 27 -18.92 -4.22 -21.05
CA GLU A 27 -19.79 -5.32 -21.51
C GLU A 27 -19.72 -6.51 -20.55
N GLU A 28 -18.51 -6.97 -20.19
CA GLU A 28 -18.30 -8.07 -19.23
C GLU A 28 -18.91 -7.76 -17.84
N LEU A 29 -18.82 -6.50 -17.39
CA LEU A 29 -19.46 -6.07 -16.15
C LEU A 29 -20.98 -6.04 -16.25
N ALA A 30 -21.53 -5.64 -17.41
CA ALA A 30 -22.96 -5.66 -17.64
C ALA A 30 -23.50 -7.13 -17.62
N GLU A 31 -22.80 -8.05 -18.24
CA GLU A 31 -23.12 -9.49 -18.17
C GLU A 31 -23.02 -10.02 -16.73
N PHE A 32 -21.92 -9.67 -16.01
CA PHE A 32 -21.72 -10.07 -14.61
C PHE A 32 -22.89 -9.69 -13.69
N PHE A 33 -23.47 -8.51 -13.88
CA PHE A 33 -24.58 -8.02 -13.05
C PHE A 33 -25.97 -8.38 -13.59
N SER A 34 -26.10 -8.81 -14.84
CA SER A 34 -27.38 -9.19 -15.45
C SER A 34 -27.81 -10.61 -15.15
N GLN A 35 -26.86 -11.51 -14.95
CA GLN A 35 -27.11 -12.91 -14.72
C GLN A 35 -27.81 -13.10 -13.39
N GLU A 36 -28.93 -13.85 -13.39
CA GLU A 36 -29.64 -14.22 -12.17
C GLU A 36 -28.73 -15.10 -11.32
N GLU A 37 -28.71 -14.79 -10.04
CA GLU A 37 -28.17 -15.42 -8.85
C GLU A 37 -27.48 -16.78 -8.99
N GLU A 38 -26.38 -16.84 -9.73
CA GLU A 38 -25.43 -17.93 -9.56
C GLU A 38 -24.55 -17.65 -8.35
N GLU A 39 -24.48 -18.63 -7.45
CA GLU A 39 -23.76 -18.51 -6.19
C GLU A 39 -22.26 -18.27 -6.43
N GLN A 40 -21.70 -17.26 -5.75
CA GLN A 40 -20.26 -17.08 -5.58
C GLN A 40 -19.47 -16.57 -6.81
N LYS A 41 -20.05 -15.61 -7.55
CA LYS A 41 -19.37 -14.91 -8.65
C LYS A 41 -18.28 -13.97 -8.15
N LEU A 42 -17.16 -13.98 -8.88
CA LEU A 42 -16.02 -13.10 -8.66
C LEU A 42 -15.64 -12.40 -9.96
N PHE A 43 -15.46 -11.09 -9.92
CA PHE A 43 -14.90 -10.34 -11.04
C PHE A 43 -13.42 -10.03 -10.83
N LEU A 44 -12.57 -10.48 -11.74
CA LEU A 44 -11.15 -10.22 -11.76
C LEU A 44 -10.82 -9.11 -12.76
N LEU A 45 -10.52 -7.89 -12.28
CA LEU A 45 -10.10 -6.79 -13.13
C LEU A 45 -8.59 -6.63 -13.10
N ARG A 46 -7.94 -6.95 -14.20
CA ARG A 46 -6.51 -6.68 -14.40
C ARG A 46 -6.33 -5.42 -15.25
N GLY A 47 -5.48 -4.50 -14.82
CA GLY A 47 -5.25 -3.27 -15.58
C GLY A 47 -3.94 -2.61 -15.20
N PHE A 48 -3.29 -2.02 -16.17
CA PHE A 48 -2.00 -1.37 -16.02
C PHE A 48 -2.12 0.08 -15.56
N ALA A 49 -0.99 0.73 -15.24
CA ALA A 49 -0.97 2.15 -14.91
C ALA A 49 -1.50 3.00 -16.09
N GLY A 50 -2.39 3.95 -15.79
CA GLY A 50 -2.98 4.86 -16.79
C GLY A 50 -4.05 4.24 -17.70
N THR A 51 -4.59 3.05 -17.40
CA THR A 51 -5.63 2.41 -18.22
C THR A 51 -7.06 2.71 -17.75
N GLY A 52 -7.23 3.49 -16.67
CA GLY A 52 -8.54 3.94 -16.23
C GLY A 52 -9.25 3.06 -15.20
N LYS A 53 -8.55 2.17 -14.46
CA LYS A 53 -9.12 1.40 -13.33
C LYS A 53 -9.93 2.27 -12.38
N THR A 54 -9.37 3.40 -11.99
CA THR A 54 -9.99 4.39 -11.09
C THR A 54 -11.31 4.94 -11.65
N THR A 55 -11.34 5.26 -12.95
CA THR A 55 -12.54 5.74 -13.65
C THR A 55 -13.63 4.67 -13.63
N LEU A 56 -13.25 3.42 -13.90
CA LEU A 56 -14.17 2.29 -13.91
C LEU A 56 -14.78 2.04 -12.51
N VAL A 57 -13.96 2.08 -11.44
CA VAL A 57 -14.47 1.94 -10.06
C VAL A 57 -15.46 3.05 -9.72
N ASN A 58 -15.15 4.30 -10.08
CA ASN A 58 -16.07 5.43 -9.86
C ASN A 58 -17.38 5.25 -10.62
N THR A 59 -17.32 4.78 -11.86
CA THR A 59 -18.50 4.43 -12.68
C THR A 59 -19.34 3.36 -12.00
N LEU A 60 -18.71 2.26 -11.56
CA LEU A 60 -19.40 1.18 -10.84
C LEU A 60 -20.10 1.66 -9.58
N VAL A 61 -19.40 2.44 -8.75
CA VAL A 61 -19.99 2.99 -7.51
C VAL A 61 -21.25 3.81 -7.81
N LYS A 62 -21.23 4.64 -8.85
CA LYS A 62 -22.39 5.46 -9.26
C LYS A 62 -23.53 4.61 -9.80
N THR A 63 -23.21 3.66 -10.67
CA THR A 63 -24.19 2.80 -11.35
C THR A 63 -24.88 1.87 -10.35
N LEU A 64 -24.13 1.18 -9.53
CA LEU A 64 -24.67 0.19 -8.58
C LEU A 64 -25.53 0.80 -7.49
N LYS A 65 -25.26 2.08 -7.13
CA LYS A 65 -26.14 2.82 -6.23
C LYS A 65 -27.57 2.95 -6.80
N GLY A 66 -27.70 3.11 -8.12
CA GLY A 66 -29.00 3.13 -8.82
C GLY A 66 -29.68 1.76 -8.89
N LEU A 67 -28.92 0.67 -8.84
CA LEU A 67 -29.38 -0.71 -8.89
C LEU A 67 -29.65 -1.33 -7.50
N SER A 68 -29.62 -0.53 -6.42
CA SER A 68 -29.77 -1.02 -5.04
C SER A 68 -28.73 -2.04 -4.61
N VAL A 69 -27.59 -2.12 -5.29
CA VAL A 69 -26.42 -2.91 -4.89
C VAL A 69 -25.49 -2.01 -4.06
N ARG A 70 -25.19 -2.44 -2.86
CA ARG A 70 -24.22 -1.72 -2.01
C ARG A 70 -22.80 -1.96 -2.50
N VAL A 71 -21.94 -0.97 -2.37
CA VAL A 71 -20.51 -1.09 -2.68
C VAL A 71 -19.70 -0.85 -1.43
N VAL A 72 -18.79 -1.78 -1.12
CA VAL A 72 -17.79 -1.66 -0.06
C VAL A 72 -16.42 -1.62 -0.70
N LEU A 73 -15.70 -0.52 -0.50
CA LEU A 73 -14.36 -0.33 -1.04
C LEU A 73 -13.31 -0.78 -0.04
N LEU A 74 -12.40 -1.63 -0.50
CA LEU A 74 -11.34 -2.22 0.30
C LEU A 74 -9.98 -2.05 -0.39
N ALA A 75 -8.92 -2.03 0.43
CA ALA A 75 -7.54 -2.10 -0.04
C ALA A 75 -6.65 -2.83 0.98
N PRO A 76 -5.48 -3.35 0.58
CA PRO A 76 -4.56 -4.03 1.50
C PRO A 76 -3.97 -3.13 2.59
N THR A 77 -3.80 -1.83 2.31
CA THR A 77 -3.16 -0.85 3.21
C THR A 77 -4.06 0.37 3.45
N GLY A 78 -3.82 1.11 4.55
CA GLY A 78 -4.53 2.36 4.87
C GLY A 78 -4.35 3.41 3.78
N ARG A 79 -3.12 3.57 3.27
CA ARG A 79 -2.82 4.50 2.19
C ARG A 79 -3.55 4.17 0.89
N ALA A 80 -3.59 2.91 0.47
CA ALA A 80 -4.36 2.49 -0.70
C ALA A 80 -5.87 2.70 -0.49
N ALA A 81 -6.38 2.45 0.73
CA ALA A 81 -7.77 2.73 1.07
C ALA A 81 -8.10 4.24 0.98
N LYS A 82 -7.20 5.12 1.43
CA LYS A 82 -7.35 6.58 1.28
C LYS A 82 -7.38 6.99 -0.20
N VAL A 83 -6.52 6.40 -1.02
CA VAL A 83 -6.46 6.68 -2.47
C VAL A 83 -7.77 6.27 -3.14
N ILE A 84 -8.26 5.04 -2.96
CA ILE A 84 -9.52 4.61 -3.56
C ILE A 84 -10.72 5.43 -3.05
N ALA A 85 -10.75 5.78 -1.76
CA ALA A 85 -11.80 6.61 -1.19
C ALA A 85 -11.89 7.99 -1.84
N SER A 86 -10.73 8.61 -2.12
CA SER A 86 -10.67 9.97 -2.67
C SER A 86 -11.27 10.08 -4.07
N TYR A 87 -11.05 9.09 -4.94
CA TYR A 87 -11.60 9.15 -6.29
C TYR A 87 -12.98 8.51 -6.45
N ALA A 88 -13.34 7.58 -5.59
CA ALA A 88 -14.67 6.98 -5.60
C ALA A 88 -15.73 7.82 -4.85
N GLY A 89 -15.30 8.83 -4.09
CA GLY A 89 -16.18 9.72 -3.34
C GLY A 89 -16.94 9.04 -2.21
N GLN A 90 -16.44 7.90 -1.71
CA GLN A 90 -17.00 7.19 -0.57
C GLN A 90 -15.93 6.57 0.32
N LYS A 91 -16.29 6.24 1.57
CA LYS A 91 -15.36 5.63 2.53
C LYS A 91 -14.85 4.29 2.03
N ALA A 92 -13.55 4.06 2.23
CA ALA A 92 -12.89 2.78 2.01
C ALA A 92 -12.21 2.31 3.29
N PHE A 93 -11.97 1.02 3.41
CA PHE A 93 -11.37 0.39 4.57
C PHE A 93 -10.21 -0.51 4.15
N THR A 94 -9.31 -0.82 5.08
CA THR A 94 -8.40 -1.92 4.85
C THR A 94 -9.14 -3.25 4.88
N VAL A 95 -8.68 -4.23 4.07
CA VAL A 95 -9.24 -5.59 4.08
C VAL A 95 -9.27 -6.12 5.53
N HIS A 96 -8.16 -6.01 6.24
CA HIS A 96 -8.05 -6.46 7.64
C HIS A 96 -9.11 -5.85 8.56
N LYS A 97 -9.33 -4.54 8.47
CA LYS A 97 -10.35 -3.87 9.29
C LYS A 97 -11.75 -4.31 8.95
N CYS A 98 -12.02 -4.59 7.69
CA CYS A 98 -13.35 -5.03 7.25
C CYS A 98 -13.67 -6.43 7.77
N ILE A 99 -12.76 -7.39 7.58
CA ILE A 99 -13.07 -8.81 7.77
C ILE A 99 -12.73 -9.35 9.17
N TYR A 100 -11.86 -8.70 9.94
CA TYR A 100 -11.47 -9.18 11.27
C TYR A 100 -12.06 -8.34 12.40
N ARG A 101 -12.31 -9.00 13.52
CA ARG A 101 -12.61 -8.37 14.81
C ARG A 101 -11.60 -8.85 15.87
N PRO A 102 -11.22 -7.99 16.82
CA PRO A 102 -10.45 -8.42 17.96
C PRO A 102 -11.27 -9.38 18.80
N MET A 103 -10.65 -10.46 19.27
CA MET A 103 -11.19 -11.37 20.27
C MET A 103 -10.37 -11.29 21.54
N GLY A 104 -11.05 -11.29 22.69
CA GLY A 104 -10.46 -11.35 24.04
C GLY A 104 -10.66 -10.08 24.84
N GLU A 105 -11.04 -10.26 26.09
CA GLU A 105 -10.98 -9.24 27.14
C GLU A 105 -9.61 -9.32 27.81
N GLY A 106 -9.00 -8.19 28.16
CA GLY A 106 -7.81 -8.15 28.99
C GLY A 106 -6.47 -8.41 28.30
N GLY A 107 -6.36 -8.13 26.95
CA GLY A 107 -5.05 -8.04 26.25
C GLY A 107 -4.60 -9.29 25.52
N ASP A 108 -5.41 -10.30 25.42
CA ASP A 108 -5.19 -11.40 24.47
C ASP A 108 -5.83 -11.06 23.12
N PHE A 109 -5.20 -10.11 22.39
CA PHE A 109 -5.64 -9.73 21.06
C PHE A 109 -5.36 -10.85 20.06
N SER A 110 -6.27 -11.82 20.00
CA SER A 110 -6.45 -12.66 18.82
C SER A 110 -7.47 -12.00 17.91
N PHE A 111 -7.33 -12.21 16.63
CA PHE A 111 -8.31 -11.75 15.66
C PHE A 111 -9.08 -12.95 15.12
N THR A 112 -10.36 -12.77 14.98
CA THR A 112 -11.23 -13.76 14.32
C THR A 112 -11.95 -13.12 13.17
N LEU A 113 -12.33 -13.92 12.21
CA LEU A 113 -13.15 -13.50 11.09
C LEU A 113 -14.50 -12.99 11.63
N ARG A 114 -14.98 -11.89 11.08
CA ARG A 114 -16.33 -11.37 11.40
C ARG A 114 -17.37 -12.18 10.66
N ASP A 115 -18.59 -12.22 11.23
CA ASP A 115 -19.76 -12.62 10.49
C ASP A 115 -20.08 -11.52 9.46
N ASN A 116 -20.25 -11.88 8.20
CA ASN A 116 -20.70 -10.95 7.18
C ASN A 116 -22.22 -10.80 7.26
N LYS A 117 -22.68 -9.63 7.67
CA LYS A 117 -24.11 -9.29 7.75
C LYS A 117 -24.59 -8.46 6.55
N ALA A 118 -23.73 -8.32 5.53
CA ALA A 118 -24.08 -7.60 4.32
C ALA A 118 -25.00 -8.45 3.44
N SER A 119 -25.89 -7.77 2.74
CA SER A 119 -26.74 -8.37 1.67
C SER A 119 -26.65 -7.52 0.42
N HIS A 120 -26.76 -8.13 -0.77
CA HIS A 120 -26.72 -7.49 -2.07
C HIS A 120 -25.55 -6.47 -2.16
N THR A 121 -24.34 -6.96 -1.86
CA THR A 121 -23.17 -6.09 -1.69
C THR A 121 -22.00 -6.54 -2.56
N LEU A 122 -21.47 -5.62 -3.36
CA LEU A 122 -20.19 -5.79 -4.06
C LEU A 122 -19.03 -5.30 -3.18
N PHE A 123 -18.12 -6.20 -2.86
CA PHE A 123 -16.84 -5.87 -2.23
C PHE A 123 -15.79 -5.66 -3.31
N ILE A 124 -15.28 -4.44 -3.45
CA ILE A 124 -14.21 -4.09 -4.40
C ILE A 124 -12.90 -4.00 -3.62
N VAL A 125 -11.91 -4.79 -4.00
CA VAL A 125 -10.55 -4.75 -3.43
C VAL A 125 -9.60 -4.20 -4.47
N ASP A 126 -9.16 -2.98 -4.30
CA ASP A 126 -8.11 -2.37 -5.13
C ASP A 126 -6.71 -2.76 -4.63
N GLU A 127 -5.70 -2.63 -5.48
CA GLU A 127 -4.31 -3.03 -5.22
C GLU A 127 -4.20 -4.51 -4.77
N ALA A 128 -5.03 -5.40 -5.32
CA ALA A 128 -5.00 -6.83 -5.03
C ALA A 128 -3.65 -7.50 -5.38
N SER A 129 -2.82 -6.85 -6.19
CA SER A 129 -1.43 -7.24 -6.47
C SER A 129 -0.55 -7.37 -5.23
N MET A 130 -0.94 -6.73 -4.10
CA MET A 130 -0.21 -6.80 -2.83
C MET A 130 -0.64 -7.97 -1.93
N ILE A 131 -1.71 -8.68 -2.25
CA ILE A 131 -2.21 -9.79 -1.43
C ILE A 131 -1.32 -11.01 -1.67
N GLY A 132 -0.65 -11.48 -0.62
CA GLY A 132 0.24 -12.64 -0.60
C GLY A 132 -0.41 -13.90 -0.01
N GLU A 133 0.41 -14.95 0.12
CA GLU A 133 0.02 -16.22 0.73
C GLU A 133 0.37 -16.33 2.22
N GLU A 134 0.97 -15.30 2.78
CA GLU A 134 1.35 -15.31 4.20
C GLU A 134 0.13 -15.57 5.09
N ALA A 135 0.35 -16.36 6.14
CA ALA A 135 -0.72 -16.66 7.09
C ALA A 135 -1.21 -15.39 7.77
N SER A 136 -2.53 -15.20 7.75
CA SER A 136 -3.22 -14.14 8.46
C SER A 136 -3.37 -14.47 9.96
N PHE A 137 -4.09 -13.63 10.68
CA PHE A 137 -4.37 -13.83 12.11
C PHE A 137 -5.10 -15.14 12.43
N ALA A 138 -5.85 -15.69 11.49
CA ALA A 138 -6.59 -16.94 11.66
C ALA A 138 -5.79 -18.19 11.21
N GLY A 139 -4.51 -18.03 10.85
CA GLY A 139 -3.64 -19.12 10.40
C GLY A 139 -3.85 -19.55 8.95
N ARG A 140 -4.73 -18.86 8.22
CA ARG A 140 -4.97 -19.01 6.77
C ARG A 140 -4.49 -17.76 6.03
N SER A 141 -4.46 -17.78 4.70
CA SER A 141 -4.09 -16.60 3.92
C SER A 141 -5.18 -15.52 4.01
N LEU A 142 -4.75 -14.24 3.88
CA LEU A 142 -5.68 -13.11 3.83
C LEU A 142 -6.72 -13.26 2.72
N LEU A 143 -6.33 -13.83 1.57
CA LEU A 143 -7.25 -14.07 0.45
C LEU A 143 -8.30 -15.12 0.82
N SER A 144 -7.91 -16.21 1.49
CA SER A 144 -8.86 -17.24 1.94
C SER A 144 -9.90 -16.67 2.91
N ASP A 145 -9.44 -15.87 3.87
CA ASP A 145 -10.32 -15.25 4.85
C ASP A 145 -11.24 -14.20 4.22
N LEU A 146 -10.75 -13.43 3.25
CA LEU A 146 -11.55 -12.47 2.48
C LEU A 146 -12.66 -13.18 1.70
N ILE A 147 -12.30 -14.23 0.96
CA ILE A 147 -13.26 -15.02 0.17
C ILE A 147 -14.33 -15.63 1.08
N GLU A 148 -13.93 -16.26 2.19
CA GLU A 148 -14.88 -16.80 3.16
C GLU A 148 -15.80 -15.70 3.71
N PHE A 149 -15.23 -14.58 4.15
CA PHE A 149 -16.02 -13.48 4.66
C PHE A 149 -17.06 -12.98 3.65
N VAL A 150 -16.65 -12.72 2.41
CA VAL A 150 -17.57 -12.17 1.39
C VAL A 150 -18.73 -13.12 1.14
N TYR A 151 -18.46 -14.40 0.91
CA TYR A 151 -19.47 -15.37 0.50
C TYR A 151 -20.25 -16.03 1.65
N THR A 152 -20.00 -15.64 2.89
CA THR A 152 -20.92 -15.91 4.01
C THR A 152 -22.02 -14.87 4.12
N GLY A 153 -21.91 -13.75 3.39
CA GLY A 153 -22.98 -12.76 3.27
C GLY A 153 -24.03 -13.19 2.23
N ASP A 154 -25.19 -12.57 2.32
CA ASP A 154 -26.34 -12.86 1.47
C ASP A 154 -26.21 -12.08 0.13
N HIS A 155 -26.19 -12.78 -1.02
CA HIS A 155 -26.01 -12.18 -2.36
C HIS A 155 -24.84 -11.18 -2.42
N CYS A 156 -23.68 -11.59 -1.93
CA CYS A 156 -22.46 -10.78 -1.93
C CYS A 156 -21.52 -11.21 -3.06
N TYR A 157 -20.88 -10.22 -3.67
CA TYR A 157 -19.96 -10.39 -4.79
C TYR A 157 -18.59 -9.83 -4.44
N LEU A 158 -17.54 -10.38 -5.04
CA LEU A 158 -16.17 -9.92 -4.89
C LEU A 158 -15.61 -9.44 -6.22
N MET A 159 -15.01 -8.26 -6.22
CA MET A 159 -14.22 -7.75 -7.33
C MET A 159 -12.78 -7.51 -6.86
N LEU A 160 -11.82 -8.16 -7.51
CA LEU A 160 -10.40 -8.01 -7.25
C LEU A 160 -9.78 -7.18 -8.38
N ILE A 161 -9.12 -6.06 -8.01
CA ILE A 161 -8.51 -5.14 -8.98
C ILE A 161 -7.02 -5.08 -8.71
N GLY A 162 -6.21 -5.26 -9.76
CA GLY A 162 -4.76 -5.16 -9.60
C GLY A 162 -4.02 -4.97 -10.92
N ASP A 163 -2.71 -4.83 -10.78
CA ASP A 163 -1.77 -4.60 -11.88
C ASP A 163 -0.70 -5.69 -11.85
N THR A 164 -0.73 -6.57 -12.84
CA THR A 164 0.19 -7.71 -12.93
C THR A 164 1.62 -7.32 -13.33
N ALA A 165 1.85 -6.09 -13.78
CA ALA A 165 3.19 -5.57 -14.06
C ALA A 165 3.88 -4.98 -12.81
N GLN A 166 3.14 -4.71 -11.74
CA GLN A 166 3.73 -4.27 -10.46
C GLN A 166 4.51 -5.39 -9.77
N LEU A 167 5.23 -5.02 -8.71
CA LEU A 167 5.89 -6.00 -7.84
C LEU A 167 4.84 -6.93 -7.22
N PRO A 168 5.02 -8.25 -7.34
CA PRO A 168 4.20 -9.19 -6.61
C PRO A 168 4.57 -9.21 -5.13
N PRO A 169 3.79 -9.86 -4.27
CA PRO A 169 4.17 -10.12 -2.89
C PRO A 169 5.51 -10.85 -2.80
N VAL A 170 6.24 -10.62 -1.71
CA VAL A 170 7.57 -11.22 -1.51
C VAL A 170 7.47 -12.74 -1.59
N HIS A 171 8.44 -13.37 -2.23
CA HIS A 171 8.53 -14.83 -2.45
C HIS A 171 7.46 -15.45 -3.37
N THR A 172 6.67 -14.65 -4.09
CA THR A 172 5.72 -15.17 -5.09
C THR A 172 5.98 -14.56 -6.47
N PRO A 173 5.76 -15.30 -7.57
CA PRO A 173 5.89 -14.77 -8.92
C PRO A 173 4.75 -13.85 -9.33
N MET A 174 3.57 -14.03 -8.72
CA MET A 174 2.34 -13.27 -8.93
C MET A 174 1.47 -13.31 -7.66
N SER A 175 0.65 -12.30 -7.44
CA SER A 175 -0.33 -12.33 -6.36
C SER A 175 -1.38 -13.42 -6.61
N PRO A 176 -1.69 -14.26 -5.61
CA PRO A 176 -2.75 -15.26 -5.71
C PRO A 176 -4.14 -14.64 -5.95
N ALA A 177 -4.33 -13.37 -5.59
CA ALA A 177 -5.57 -12.62 -5.83
C ALA A 177 -5.73 -12.15 -7.28
N LEU A 178 -4.69 -12.26 -8.12
CA LEU A 178 -4.72 -11.95 -9.54
C LEU A 178 -4.55 -13.18 -10.43
N ASP A 179 -4.54 -14.36 -9.84
CA ASP A 179 -4.38 -15.64 -10.52
C ASP A 179 -5.75 -16.25 -10.81
N TYR A 180 -6.17 -16.19 -12.09
CA TYR A 180 -7.46 -16.71 -12.56
C TYR A 180 -7.63 -18.22 -12.24
N GLU A 181 -6.61 -19.02 -12.54
CA GLU A 181 -6.68 -20.47 -12.32
C GLU A 181 -6.85 -20.78 -10.83
N ARG A 182 -6.13 -20.08 -9.98
CA ARG A 182 -6.24 -20.24 -8.53
C ARG A 182 -7.62 -19.85 -8.01
N LEU A 183 -8.14 -18.73 -8.45
CA LEU A 183 -9.48 -18.27 -8.04
C LEU A 183 -10.57 -19.23 -8.50
N SER A 184 -10.49 -19.72 -9.74
CA SER A 184 -11.46 -20.61 -10.33
C SER A 184 -11.36 -22.03 -9.77
N PHE A 185 -10.18 -22.65 -9.79
CA PHE A 185 -10.02 -24.07 -9.44
C PHE A 185 -9.80 -24.33 -7.95
N TYR A 186 -8.98 -23.51 -7.27
CA TYR A 186 -8.67 -23.72 -5.85
C TYR A 186 -9.78 -23.17 -4.94
N TYR A 187 -10.29 -21.98 -5.25
CA TYR A 187 -11.36 -21.35 -4.46
C TYR A 187 -12.76 -21.66 -4.99
N HIS A 188 -12.87 -22.41 -6.09
CA HIS A 188 -14.14 -22.83 -6.70
C HIS A 188 -15.09 -21.64 -6.95
N LYS A 189 -14.57 -20.56 -7.52
CA LYS A 189 -15.36 -19.38 -7.87
C LYS A 189 -15.65 -19.35 -9.37
N GLU A 190 -16.84 -18.87 -9.72
CA GLU A 190 -17.12 -18.47 -11.07
C GLU A 190 -16.46 -17.11 -11.33
N VAL A 191 -15.41 -17.11 -12.14
CA VAL A 191 -14.57 -15.94 -12.36
C VAL A 191 -14.85 -15.32 -13.72
N SER A 192 -15.47 -14.12 -13.72
CA SER A 192 -15.47 -13.24 -14.89
C SER A 192 -14.20 -12.40 -14.90
N GLU A 193 -13.62 -12.14 -16.07
CA GLU A 193 -12.36 -11.41 -16.18
C GLU A 193 -12.47 -10.21 -17.11
N GLY A 194 -11.90 -9.09 -16.70
CA GLY A 194 -11.71 -7.90 -17.53
C GLY A 194 -10.24 -7.48 -17.56
N ILE A 195 -9.74 -7.09 -18.72
CA ILE A 195 -8.34 -6.66 -18.88
C ILE A 195 -8.28 -5.27 -19.53
N LEU A 196 -7.78 -4.28 -18.79
CA LEU A 196 -7.54 -2.93 -19.29
C LEU A 196 -6.10 -2.78 -19.81
N THR A 197 -5.95 -2.63 -21.11
CA THR A 197 -4.65 -2.55 -21.78
C THR A 197 -4.31 -1.18 -22.33
N ASP A 198 -5.32 -0.38 -22.68
CA ASP A 198 -5.14 0.89 -23.39
C ASP A 198 -4.86 2.04 -22.44
N VAL A 199 -3.75 2.73 -22.68
CA VAL A 199 -3.45 3.98 -21.96
C VAL A 199 -4.37 5.09 -22.47
N VAL A 200 -5.12 5.73 -21.57
CA VAL A 200 -6.06 6.80 -21.90
C VAL A 200 -5.38 7.96 -22.63
N ARG A 201 -6.10 8.62 -23.55
CA ARG A 201 -5.54 9.64 -24.45
C ARG A 201 -4.82 10.80 -23.73
N GLN A 202 -5.34 11.24 -22.59
CA GLN A 202 -4.74 12.30 -21.78
C GLN A 202 -3.35 11.92 -21.22
N ALA A 203 -3.11 10.64 -21.00
CA ALA A 203 -1.86 10.11 -20.48
C ALA A 203 -0.75 9.93 -21.55
N LYS A 204 -1.07 10.06 -22.84
CA LYS A 204 -0.11 9.85 -23.95
C LYS A 204 1.07 10.85 -23.98
N LYS A 205 0.93 12.00 -23.31
CA LYS A 205 1.98 13.02 -23.19
C LYS A 205 2.93 12.77 -22.00
N SER A 206 2.62 11.80 -21.13
CA SER A 206 3.43 11.49 -19.96
C SER A 206 4.59 10.54 -20.31
N GLY A 207 5.80 10.96 -20.02
CA GLY A 207 7.00 10.14 -20.10
C GLY A 207 7.01 9.01 -19.10
N ILE A 208 6.38 9.22 -17.92
CA ILE A 208 6.18 8.19 -16.90
C ILE A 208 5.39 7.03 -17.49
N LEU A 209 4.21 7.29 -18.04
CA LEU A 209 3.35 6.26 -18.62
C LEU A 209 3.90 5.67 -19.93
N TYR A 210 4.62 6.47 -20.72
CA TYR A 210 5.34 5.98 -21.88
C TYR A 210 6.38 4.91 -21.49
N ASN A 211 7.22 5.20 -20.50
CA ASN A 211 8.22 4.26 -20.02
C ASN A 211 7.59 3.05 -19.31
N ALA A 212 6.54 3.26 -18.53
CA ALA A 212 5.77 2.19 -17.89
C ALA A 212 5.20 1.21 -18.94
N THR A 213 4.64 1.71 -20.04
CA THR A 213 4.14 0.86 -21.15
C THR A 213 5.25 0.06 -21.81
N ARG A 214 6.43 0.66 -21.99
CA ARG A 214 7.60 -0.05 -22.53
C ARG A 214 8.14 -1.12 -21.58
N LEU A 215 8.15 -0.83 -20.27
CA LEU A 215 8.53 -1.80 -19.24
C LEU A 215 7.58 -2.99 -19.22
N ARG A 216 6.25 -2.75 -19.29
CA ARG A 216 5.25 -3.81 -19.37
C ARG A 216 5.54 -4.79 -20.52
N LYS A 217 5.79 -4.27 -21.73
CA LYS A 217 6.16 -5.10 -22.89
C LYS A 217 7.46 -5.89 -22.67
N ARG A 218 8.37 -5.37 -21.84
CA ARG A 218 9.62 -6.06 -21.46
C ARG A 218 9.41 -7.12 -20.39
N ILE A 219 8.43 -6.93 -19.50
CA ILE A 219 8.02 -7.93 -18.50
C ILE A 219 7.39 -9.14 -19.20
N GLU A 220 6.51 -8.89 -20.18
CA GLU A 220 5.86 -9.94 -20.98
C GLU A 220 6.83 -10.67 -21.91
N ASN A 221 7.70 -9.92 -22.58
CA ASN A 221 8.69 -10.42 -23.55
C ASN A 221 10.08 -9.93 -23.13
N PHE A 222 10.71 -10.65 -22.20
CA PHE A 222 11.99 -10.25 -21.63
C PHE A 222 13.05 -10.04 -22.70
N LYS A 223 13.63 -8.86 -22.70
CA LYS A 223 14.88 -8.49 -23.40
C LYS A 223 15.61 -7.53 -22.47
N ASP A 224 16.86 -7.82 -22.19
CA ASP A 224 17.77 -6.92 -21.49
C ASP A 224 17.98 -5.58 -22.23
N ASN A 225 18.81 -4.71 -21.69
CA ASN A 225 19.12 -3.39 -22.27
C ASN A 225 17.91 -2.44 -22.39
N PHE A 226 17.03 -2.44 -21.38
CA PHE A 226 16.00 -1.41 -21.30
C PHE A 226 16.63 -0.06 -21.00
N ARG A 227 16.22 0.96 -21.77
CA ARG A 227 16.64 2.35 -21.58
C ARG A 227 15.42 3.22 -21.33
N ILE A 228 15.49 4.08 -20.31
CA ILE A 228 14.43 5.03 -19.98
C ILE A 228 14.50 6.20 -20.95
N ARG A 229 13.36 6.56 -21.54
CA ARG A 229 13.27 7.72 -22.41
C ARG A 229 12.86 8.95 -21.60
N THR A 230 13.68 10.00 -21.66
CA THR A 230 13.44 11.27 -20.97
C THR A 230 12.99 12.37 -21.92
N SER A 231 13.44 12.37 -23.18
CA SER A 231 12.99 13.32 -24.21
C SER A 231 11.87 12.72 -25.08
N PRO A 232 10.87 13.48 -25.53
CA PRO A 232 10.63 14.91 -25.29
C PRO A 232 9.80 15.22 -24.04
N PHE A 233 9.89 14.42 -23.02
CA PHE A 233 9.04 14.51 -21.82
C PHE A 233 9.63 15.47 -20.79
N THR A 234 8.75 16.13 -20.00
CA THR A 234 9.12 17.06 -18.94
C THR A 234 8.87 16.49 -17.53
N ASP A 235 8.28 15.30 -17.47
CA ASP A 235 7.88 14.61 -16.24
C ASP A 235 8.86 13.50 -15.82
N VAL A 236 9.91 13.22 -16.61
CA VAL A 236 10.97 12.24 -16.31
C VAL A 236 12.31 12.95 -16.37
N ILE A 237 12.91 13.22 -15.21
CA ILE A 237 14.07 14.11 -15.06
C ILE A 237 15.26 13.32 -14.54
N PRO A 238 16.34 13.12 -15.30
CA PRO A 238 17.57 12.54 -14.80
C PRO A 238 18.35 13.58 -13.98
N LEU A 239 18.81 13.20 -12.79
CA LEU A 239 19.68 14.00 -11.94
C LEU A 239 21.11 13.45 -12.05
N GLN A 240 22.07 14.34 -12.31
CA GLN A 240 23.43 13.95 -12.63
C GLN A 240 24.38 14.09 -11.43
N THR A 241 24.12 15.05 -10.57
CA THR A 241 25.00 15.38 -9.45
C THR A 241 24.24 15.34 -8.12
N SER A 242 24.97 15.27 -6.99
CA SER A 242 24.40 15.43 -5.67
C SER A 242 23.79 16.81 -5.45
N TYR A 243 24.32 17.83 -6.09
CA TYR A 243 23.76 19.18 -6.04
C TYR A 243 22.40 19.26 -6.73
N ASP A 244 22.24 18.67 -7.93
CA ASP A 244 20.96 18.60 -8.62
C ASP A 244 19.90 17.86 -7.78
N LEU A 245 20.32 16.81 -7.05
CA LEU A 245 19.44 16.06 -6.15
C LEU A 245 18.98 16.92 -4.96
N GLU A 246 19.90 17.65 -4.32
CA GLU A 246 19.58 18.52 -3.19
C GLU A 246 18.63 19.63 -3.61
N GLU A 247 18.91 20.32 -4.71
CA GLU A 247 18.06 21.38 -5.26
C GLU A 247 16.67 20.85 -5.61
N ALA A 248 16.59 19.71 -6.30
CA ALA A 248 15.32 19.09 -6.68
C ALA A 248 14.50 18.61 -5.47
N LEU A 249 15.15 18.10 -4.41
CA LEU A 249 14.48 17.73 -3.16
C LEU A 249 13.93 18.94 -2.42
N MET A 250 14.75 19.99 -2.26
CA MET A 250 14.30 21.25 -1.64
C MET A 250 13.13 21.85 -2.42
N GLU A 251 13.22 21.89 -3.75
CA GLU A 251 12.11 22.37 -4.60
C GLU A 251 10.85 21.52 -4.42
N ALA A 252 10.99 20.19 -4.38
CA ALA A 252 9.86 19.27 -4.23
C ALA A 252 9.15 19.48 -2.89
N TYR A 253 9.89 19.51 -1.78
CA TYR A 253 9.31 19.71 -0.46
C TYR A 253 8.69 21.11 -0.30
N ASN A 254 9.29 22.14 -0.88
CA ASN A 254 8.73 23.50 -0.83
C ASN A 254 7.45 23.66 -1.67
N GLN A 255 7.34 22.97 -2.81
CA GLN A 255 6.19 23.13 -3.72
C GLN A 255 5.04 22.18 -3.42
N CYS A 256 5.34 20.94 -3.03
CA CYS A 256 4.33 19.90 -2.86
C CYS A 256 4.16 19.46 -1.40
N GLY A 257 5.10 19.81 -0.53
CA GLY A 257 5.15 19.34 0.84
C GLY A 257 5.74 17.92 0.97
N VAL A 258 5.96 17.54 2.21
CA VAL A 258 6.59 16.25 2.56
C VAL A 258 5.67 15.07 2.25
N GLU A 259 4.36 15.23 2.42
CA GLU A 259 3.37 14.19 2.19
C GLU A 259 3.22 13.81 0.71
N GLU A 260 3.49 14.74 -0.22
CA GLU A 260 3.35 14.55 -1.67
C GLU A 260 4.72 14.35 -2.38
N THR A 261 5.78 14.12 -1.61
CA THR A 261 7.13 13.84 -2.10
C THR A 261 7.63 12.52 -1.52
N CYS A 262 8.16 11.63 -2.35
CA CYS A 262 8.66 10.33 -1.91
C CYS A 262 9.97 9.97 -2.60
N PHE A 263 10.91 9.41 -1.85
CA PHE A 263 12.14 8.84 -2.39
C PHE A 263 12.08 7.31 -2.34
N ILE A 264 12.27 6.64 -3.47
CA ILE A 264 12.12 5.18 -3.61
C ILE A 264 13.48 4.53 -3.85
N VAL A 265 13.78 3.55 -3.02
CA VAL A 265 15.00 2.73 -3.10
C VAL A 265 14.69 1.24 -3.09
N ARG A 266 15.71 0.40 -3.33
CA ARG A 266 15.52 -1.06 -3.34
C ARG A 266 15.67 -1.71 -1.96
N SER A 267 16.54 -1.19 -1.09
CA SER A 267 16.85 -1.82 0.19
C SER A 267 16.61 -0.91 1.40
N ASN A 268 16.33 -1.52 2.55
CA ASN A 268 16.19 -0.78 3.80
C ASN A 268 17.48 -0.03 4.19
N LYS A 269 18.66 -0.62 3.90
CA LYS A 269 19.94 0.05 4.15
C LYS A 269 20.03 1.39 3.41
N ARG A 270 19.69 1.38 2.10
CA ARG A 270 19.67 2.63 1.31
C ARG A 270 18.61 3.61 1.80
N ALA A 271 17.46 3.09 2.26
CA ALA A 271 16.43 3.96 2.84
C ALA A 271 16.92 4.67 4.11
N VAL A 272 17.62 3.99 5.00
CA VAL A 272 18.23 4.61 6.19
C VAL A 272 19.21 5.71 5.78
N GLU A 273 20.17 5.39 4.88
CA GLU A 273 21.20 6.34 4.43
C GLU A 273 20.59 7.63 3.83
N TYR A 274 19.58 7.51 2.95
CA TYR A 274 18.91 8.69 2.37
C TYR A 274 18.02 9.42 3.36
N ASN A 275 17.32 8.72 4.25
CA ASN A 275 16.54 9.37 5.31
C ASN A 275 17.40 10.25 6.21
N GLU A 276 18.57 9.77 6.63
CA GLU A 276 19.53 10.56 7.42
C GLU A 276 20.03 11.78 6.64
N GLN A 277 20.39 11.60 5.36
CA GLN A 277 20.83 12.70 4.51
C GLN A 277 19.74 13.75 4.30
N ILE A 278 18.49 13.34 3.99
CA ILE A 278 17.36 14.25 3.81
C ILE A 278 17.09 15.02 5.10
N ARG A 279 17.05 14.34 6.25
CA ARG A 279 16.83 15.00 7.54
C ARG A 279 17.91 16.05 7.83
N LYS A 280 19.19 15.69 7.62
CA LYS A 280 20.32 16.57 7.92
C LYS A 280 20.45 17.74 6.93
N VAL A 281 20.29 17.47 5.63
CA VAL A 281 20.59 18.47 4.58
C VAL A 281 19.36 19.32 4.24
N VAL A 282 18.17 18.72 4.20
CA VAL A 282 16.95 19.42 3.77
C VAL A 282 16.22 20.05 4.96
N PHE A 283 16.11 19.31 6.07
CA PHE A 283 15.36 19.77 7.25
C PHE A 283 16.23 20.31 8.38
N GLU A 284 17.57 20.20 8.27
CA GLU A 284 18.54 20.62 9.30
C GLU A 284 18.26 19.96 10.67
N TYR A 285 17.78 18.71 10.66
CA TYR A 285 17.47 17.93 11.86
C TYR A 285 18.71 17.20 12.37
N ASP A 286 19.26 17.61 13.52
CA ASP A 286 20.44 17.01 14.14
C ASP A 286 20.11 15.93 15.19
N ALA A 287 18.92 16.01 15.83
CA ALA A 287 18.53 15.04 16.83
C ALA A 287 18.00 13.73 16.18
N PRO A 288 18.10 12.57 16.87
CA PRO A 288 17.56 11.31 16.39
C PRO A 288 16.05 11.34 16.10
N LEU A 289 15.32 12.24 16.75
CA LEU A 289 13.90 12.48 16.49
C LEU A 289 13.61 13.97 16.69
N CYS A 290 12.87 14.57 15.75
CA CYS A 290 12.44 15.96 15.78
C CYS A 290 10.93 16.10 15.62
N VAL A 291 10.36 17.17 16.13
CA VAL A 291 8.99 17.56 15.81
C VAL A 291 8.89 17.84 14.31
N GLY A 292 7.84 17.34 13.67
CA GLY A 292 7.68 17.39 12.21
C GLY A 292 8.27 16.18 11.47
N ASP A 293 9.02 15.29 12.14
CA ASP A 293 9.47 14.05 11.50
C ASP A 293 8.30 13.21 11.03
N LEU A 294 8.43 12.67 9.83
CA LEU A 294 7.53 11.64 9.31
C LEU A 294 8.09 10.25 9.59
N LEU A 295 7.31 9.44 10.26
CA LEU A 295 7.66 8.07 10.61
C LEU A 295 6.69 7.08 9.99
N MET A 296 7.20 6.01 9.39
CA MET A 296 6.42 4.86 8.93
C MET A 296 6.45 3.77 9.99
N VAL A 297 5.30 3.30 10.39
CA VAL A 297 5.16 2.14 11.27
C VAL A 297 5.53 0.88 10.51
N VAL A 298 6.36 0.02 11.09
CA VAL A 298 6.87 -1.18 10.42
C VAL A 298 6.34 -2.49 10.99
N LYS A 299 5.47 -2.41 11.99
CA LYS A 299 4.78 -3.55 12.61
C LYS A 299 3.40 -3.13 13.07
N ASN A 300 2.39 -3.96 12.82
CA ASN A 300 1.03 -3.69 13.30
C ASN A 300 1.01 -3.47 14.80
N ASN A 301 0.26 -2.49 15.25
CA ASN A 301 0.10 -2.15 16.65
C ASN A 301 -1.38 -1.96 17.01
N TYR A 302 -1.83 -2.69 18.02
CA TYR A 302 -3.24 -2.78 18.42
C TYR A 302 -3.54 -2.11 19.77
N ARG A 303 -2.53 -1.45 20.36
CA ARG A 303 -2.63 -0.87 21.69
C ARG A 303 -3.05 0.60 21.68
N TRP A 304 -2.44 1.39 20.80
CA TRP A 304 -2.47 2.86 20.91
C TRP A 304 -3.71 3.50 20.29
N VAL A 305 -4.50 2.74 19.56
CA VAL A 305 -5.74 3.20 18.91
C VAL A 305 -6.88 2.30 19.34
N ASP A 306 -8.04 2.92 19.63
CA ASP A 306 -9.23 2.18 19.95
C ASP A 306 -9.70 1.34 18.75
N SER A 307 -10.01 0.07 19.00
CA SER A 307 -10.46 -0.87 17.97
C SER A 307 -11.77 -0.45 17.29
N THR A 308 -12.58 0.40 17.95
CA THR A 308 -13.83 0.96 17.39
C THR A 308 -13.60 2.22 16.57
N SER A 309 -12.40 2.82 16.63
CA SER A 309 -12.05 4.02 15.88
C SER A 309 -12.02 3.78 14.37
N GLN A 310 -11.88 4.84 13.60
CA GLN A 310 -11.78 4.75 12.14
C GLN A 310 -10.54 3.94 11.69
N ALA A 311 -9.40 4.05 12.35
CA ALA A 311 -8.22 3.24 12.05
C ALA A 311 -8.35 1.80 12.58
N GLY A 312 -8.94 1.60 13.78
CA GLY A 312 -9.09 0.30 14.44
C GLY A 312 -7.79 -0.23 15.06
N PHE A 313 -6.66 -0.01 14.42
CA PHE A 313 -5.29 -0.28 14.86
C PHE A 313 -4.32 0.50 13.99
N ILE A 314 -3.06 0.61 14.39
CA ILE A 314 -1.99 1.21 13.57
C ILE A 314 -1.35 0.09 12.74
N ALA A 315 -1.48 0.16 11.42
CA ALA A 315 -1.00 -0.88 10.52
C ALA A 315 0.47 -0.71 10.13
N ASN A 316 1.11 -1.79 9.74
CA ASN A 316 2.39 -1.74 9.04
C ASN A 316 2.22 -0.98 7.71
N GLY A 317 3.02 0.07 7.53
CA GLY A 317 2.95 0.99 6.38
C GLY A 317 2.22 2.29 6.67
N ASP A 318 1.47 2.41 7.78
CA ASP A 318 0.88 3.68 8.18
C ASP A 318 1.97 4.71 8.47
N THR A 319 1.72 5.95 8.06
CA THR A 319 2.63 7.07 8.29
C THR A 319 2.09 7.98 9.39
N VAL A 320 2.96 8.35 10.32
CA VAL A 320 2.64 9.30 11.40
C VAL A 320 3.59 10.51 11.33
N GLU A 321 3.07 11.66 11.72
CA GLU A 321 3.83 12.88 11.93
C GLU A 321 4.04 13.08 13.42
N VAL A 322 5.26 13.43 13.82
CA VAL A 322 5.61 13.76 15.22
C VAL A 322 5.18 15.19 15.52
N LEU A 323 4.20 15.36 16.40
CA LEU A 323 3.69 16.67 16.81
C LEU A 323 4.40 17.21 18.06
N GLU A 324 4.75 16.32 18.99
CA GLU A 324 5.42 16.66 20.24
C GLU A 324 6.31 15.52 20.70
N ILE A 325 7.41 15.85 21.37
CA ILE A 325 8.31 14.90 22.04
C ILE A 325 8.34 15.27 23.52
N SER A 326 7.69 14.45 24.35
CA SER A 326 7.60 14.70 25.81
C SER A 326 8.94 14.42 26.49
N HIS A 327 9.53 13.25 26.24
CA HIS A 327 10.87 12.89 26.75
C HIS A 327 11.43 11.66 26.04
N VAL A 328 12.74 11.46 26.16
CA VAL A 328 13.47 10.29 25.69
C VAL A 328 14.11 9.60 26.88
N GLU A 329 14.01 8.27 26.95
CA GLU A 329 14.60 7.48 28.01
C GLU A 329 15.25 6.19 27.49
N LYS A 330 16.24 5.69 28.25
CA LYS A 330 16.82 4.36 28.03
C LYS A 330 16.26 3.38 29.05
N ARG A 331 15.61 2.33 28.56
CA ARG A 331 14.99 1.30 29.40
C ARG A 331 15.03 -0.07 28.72
N TYR A 332 15.13 -1.14 29.47
CA TYR A 332 15.16 -2.52 28.94
C TYR A 332 16.23 -2.78 27.88
N GLY A 333 17.28 -1.97 27.83
CA GLY A 333 18.35 -2.09 26.82
C GLY A 333 18.06 -1.37 25.49
N PHE A 334 16.94 -0.62 25.41
CA PHE A 334 16.52 0.16 24.22
C PHE A 334 16.35 1.63 24.57
N THR A 335 16.31 2.46 23.56
CA THR A 335 16.00 3.89 23.64
C THR A 335 14.56 4.13 23.17
N PHE A 336 13.75 4.76 24.01
CA PHE A 336 12.36 5.07 23.74
C PHE A 336 12.11 6.56 23.73
N ALA A 337 11.21 7.02 22.88
CA ALA A 337 10.66 8.37 22.95
C ALA A 337 9.17 8.32 23.22
N HIS A 338 8.70 9.15 24.16
CA HIS A 338 7.29 9.41 24.43
C HIS A 338 6.88 10.60 23.58
N ILE A 339 5.94 10.40 22.66
CA ILE A 339 5.58 11.36 21.63
C ILE A 339 4.07 11.47 21.43
N LEU A 340 3.65 12.63 20.94
CA LEU A 340 2.33 12.84 20.36
C LEU A 340 2.45 12.76 18.84
N VAL A 341 1.63 11.94 18.20
CA VAL A 341 1.65 11.74 16.75
C VAL A 341 0.28 11.91 16.12
N ARG A 342 0.26 12.32 14.85
CA ARG A 342 -0.91 12.34 13.99
C ARG A 342 -0.79 11.26 12.92
N LEU A 343 -1.82 10.43 12.76
CA LEU A 343 -1.92 9.46 11.66
C LEU A 343 -2.29 10.18 10.37
N LEU A 344 -1.42 10.18 9.36
CA LEU A 344 -1.65 10.93 8.11
C LEU A 344 -2.77 10.34 7.25
N ASP A 345 -2.96 9.03 7.32
CA ASP A 345 -4.00 8.34 6.55
C ASP A 345 -5.40 8.44 7.21
N TYR A 346 -5.46 8.96 8.45
CA TYR A 346 -6.69 9.13 9.24
C TYR A 346 -6.76 10.54 9.87
N PRO A 347 -6.88 11.60 9.05
CA PRO A 347 -6.80 12.99 9.54
C PRO A 347 -7.93 13.39 10.50
N GLU A 348 -9.03 12.62 10.51
CA GLU A 348 -10.19 12.83 11.40
C GLU A 348 -9.97 12.28 12.82
N LEU A 349 -8.88 11.52 13.04
CA LEU A 349 -8.54 11.03 14.37
C LEU A 349 -7.75 12.07 15.15
N ASP A 350 -8.09 12.19 16.43
CA ASP A 350 -7.29 12.99 17.35
C ASP A 350 -5.84 12.49 17.43
N PRO A 351 -4.87 13.37 17.68
CA PRO A 351 -3.49 12.98 17.92
C PRO A 351 -3.36 11.95 19.06
N ILE A 352 -2.40 11.03 18.90
CA ILE A 352 -2.23 9.86 19.74
C ILE A 352 -0.95 10.00 20.56
N GLU A 353 -1.05 9.94 21.90
CA GLU A 353 0.12 9.75 22.75
C GLU A 353 0.61 8.31 22.64
N THR A 354 1.89 8.13 22.33
CA THR A 354 2.47 6.80 22.12
C THR A 354 3.95 6.75 22.51
N ILE A 355 4.50 5.55 22.55
CA ILE A 355 5.92 5.30 22.74
C ILE A 355 6.48 4.71 21.45
N VAL A 356 7.66 5.16 21.02
CA VAL A 356 8.35 4.64 19.84
C VAL A 356 9.74 4.14 20.21
N PHE A 357 10.22 3.10 19.48
CA PHE A 357 11.62 2.69 19.52
C PHE A 357 12.46 3.60 18.64
N LEU A 358 13.47 4.24 19.20
CA LEU A 358 14.46 5.01 18.42
C LEU A 358 15.49 4.08 17.75
N ASP A 359 15.82 2.95 18.37
CA ASP A 359 16.78 1.98 17.83
C ASP A 359 16.34 1.41 16.46
N THR A 360 15.05 1.41 16.15
CA THR A 360 14.57 0.94 14.85
C THR A 360 14.78 1.94 13.72
N LEU A 361 14.96 3.24 14.00
CA LEU A 361 15.09 4.28 12.99
C LEU A 361 16.34 4.08 12.12
N GLU A 362 17.47 3.79 12.75
CA GLU A 362 18.78 3.64 12.09
C GLU A 362 19.12 2.17 11.73
N SER A 363 18.34 1.21 12.20
CA SER A 363 18.56 -0.22 11.91
C SER A 363 18.34 -0.51 10.40
N PRO A 364 19.22 -1.28 9.74
CA PRO A 364 18.98 -1.75 8.37
C PRO A 364 17.94 -2.88 8.31
N LEU A 365 17.55 -3.46 9.45
CA LEU A 365 16.52 -4.49 9.52
C LEU A 365 15.12 -3.87 9.33
N PRO A 366 14.15 -4.61 8.78
CA PRO A 366 12.81 -4.08 8.57
C PRO A 366 12.06 -3.77 9.87
N ALA A 367 12.34 -4.48 10.96
CA ALA A 367 11.78 -4.33 12.29
C ALA A 367 12.77 -4.92 13.32
N LEU A 368 12.44 -4.89 14.62
CA LEU A 368 13.21 -5.60 15.65
C LEU A 368 13.30 -7.08 15.30
N SER A 369 14.51 -7.63 15.44
CA SER A 369 14.75 -9.08 15.30
C SER A 369 14.03 -9.88 16.40
N SER A 370 13.84 -11.18 16.16
CA SER A 370 13.27 -12.08 17.18
C SER A 370 14.12 -12.13 18.47
N GLU A 371 15.43 -11.98 18.35
CA GLU A 371 16.34 -11.93 19.49
C GLU A 371 16.13 -10.64 20.31
N GLU A 372 16.07 -9.51 19.66
CA GLU A 372 15.80 -8.21 20.33
C GLU A 372 14.43 -8.21 21.01
N GLN A 373 13.39 -8.76 20.36
CA GLN A 373 12.07 -8.90 20.97
C GLN A 373 12.08 -9.80 22.20
N ASN A 374 12.83 -10.92 22.16
CA ASN A 374 13.00 -11.82 23.29
C ASN A 374 13.79 -11.17 24.43
N ASN A 375 14.80 -10.36 24.11
CA ASN A 375 15.58 -9.63 25.12
C ASN A 375 14.71 -8.59 25.83
N LEU A 376 13.89 -7.83 25.08
CA LEU A 376 12.90 -6.91 25.63
C LEU A 376 11.92 -7.64 26.57
N TYR A 377 11.36 -8.77 26.11
CA TYR A 377 10.46 -9.59 26.93
C TYR A 377 11.08 -9.99 28.24
N ARG A 378 12.30 -10.55 28.20
CA ARG A 378 13.02 -10.98 29.41
C ARG A 378 13.31 -9.83 30.36
N ALA A 379 13.74 -8.68 29.85
CA ALA A 379 14.05 -7.50 30.65
C ALA A 379 12.81 -6.98 31.40
N ILE A 380 11.67 -6.89 30.71
CA ILE A 380 10.40 -6.48 31.31
C ILE A 380 9.96 -7.50 32.39
N MET A 381 10.05 -8.79 32.10
CA MET A 381 9.69 -9.85 33.07
C MET A 381 10.58 -9.83 34.30
N GLN A 382 11.88 -9.57 34.15
CA GLN A 382 12.82 -9.45 35.28
C GLN A 382 12.48 -8.27 36.18
N GLU A 383 12.15 -7.11 35.61
CA GLU A 383 11.74 -5.95 36.39
C GLU A 383 10.43 -6.22 37.13
N TYR A 384 9.42 -6.78 36.44
CA TYR A 384 8.13 -7.11 37.02
C TYR A 384 8.24 -8.08 38.20
N ASN A 385 9.02 -9.17 38.04
CA ASN A 385 9.24 -10.16 39.09
C ASN A 385 9.96 -9.57 40.32
N LYS A 386 10.89 -8.62 40.10
CA LYS A 386 11.56 -7.91 41.19
C LYS A 386 10.59 -6.99 41.96
N GLN A 387 9.68 -6.33 41.28
CA GLN A 387 8.73 -5.40 41.90
C GLN A 387 7.60 -6.12 42.63
N THR A 388 7.09 -7.21 42.08
CA THR A 388 5.94 -7.93 42.64
C THR A 388 6.30 -9.01 43.65
N GLY A 389 7.54 -9.48 43.64
CA GLY A 389 7.98 -10.60 44.48
C GLY A 389 7.31 -11.95 44.14
N GLN A 390 6.52 -12.00 43.09
CA GLN A 390 5.75 -13.17 42.64
C GLN A 390 6.00 -13.45 41.16
N VAL A 391 6.06 -14.71 40.79
CA VAL A 391 5.99 -15.13 39.40
C VAL A 391 4.52 -15.11 38.97
N ALA A 392 3.96 -13.91 38.80
CA ALA A 392 2.59 -13.74 38.33
C ALA A 392 2.59 -13.53 36.80
N PRO A 393 1.57 -13.95 36.06
CA PRO A 393 1.50 -13.70 34.63
C PRO A 393 1.29 -12.19 34.37
N LEU A 394 2.32 -11.55 33.81
CA LEU A 394 2.20 -10.18 33.27
C LEU A 394 1.59 -10.26 31.86
N ASN A 395 0.51 -9.52 31.64
CA ASN A 395 -0.03 -9.41 30.29
C ASN A 395 0.84 -8.48 29.46
N MET A 396 1.80 -9.08 28.75
CA MET A 396 2.75 -8.35 27.88
C MET A 396 2.06 -7.57 26.75
N LYS A 397 0.89 -8.03 26.30
CA LYS A 397 0.13 -7.34 25.25
C LYS A 397 -0.42 -5.99 25.70
N LEU A 398 -0.51 -5.76 27.02
CA LEU A 398 -0.88 -4.46 27.60
C LEU A 398 0.31 -3.62 28.03
N HIS A 399 1.51 -4.18 28.01
CA HIS A 399 2.69 -3.45 28.48
C HIS A 399 3.11 -2.36 27.49
N PRO A 400 3.21 -1.06 27.90
CA PRO A 400 3.43 0.04 26.96
C PRO A 400 4.74 -0.06 26.17
N TYR A 401 5.84 -0.42 26.80
CA TYR A 401 7.13 -0.56 26.14
C TYR A 401 7.22 -1.81 25.25
N TYR A 402 6.52 -2.91 25.59
CA TYR A 402 6.45 -4.06 24.70
C TYR A 402 5.68 -3.77 23.42
N ASN A 403 4.73 -2.85 23.52
CA ASN A 403 3.91 -2.37 22.42
C ASN A 403 4.34 -0.99 21.92
N ALA A 404 5.55 -0.54 22.22
CA ALA A 404 6.08 0.66 21.60
C ALA A 404 6.09 0.50 20.07
N LEU A 405 5.79 1.57 19.34
CA LEU A 405 5.77 1.54 17.88
C LEU A 405 7.18 1.30 17.36
N GLN A 406 7.31 0.33 16.47
CA GLN A 406 8.52 0.12 15.68
C GLN A 406 8.38 0.98 14.42
N VAL A 407 9.29 1.91 14.22
CA VAL A 407 9.17 2.96 13.20
C VAL A 407 10.44 3.12 12.38
N LYS A 408 10.29 3.64 11.17
CA LYS A 408 11.35 4.12 10.27
C LYS A 408 11.03 5.55 9.86
N TYR A 409 12.03 6.34 9.48
CA TYR A 409 11.74 7.59 8.78
C TYR A 409 11.03 7.31 7.45
N ALA A 410 10.11 8.19 7.05
CA ALA A 410 9.22 7.98 5.91
C ALA A 410 9.53 8.84 4.68
N TYR A 411 10.63 9.57 4.66
CA TYR A 411 11.04 10.37 3.49
C TYR A 411 11.53 9.49 2.34
N THR A 412 12.28 8.43 2.68
CA THR A 412 12.78 7.41 1.75
C THR A 412 12.27 6.05 2.16
N ILE A 413 11.64 5.35 1.24
CA ILE A 413 11.03 4.04 1.46
C ILE A 413 11.44 3.02 0.40
N THR A 414 11.31 1.74 0.70
CA THR A 414 11.52 0.71 -0.32
C THR A 414 10.34 0.67 -1.30
N CYS A 415 10.61 0.24 -2.54
CA CYS A 415 9.59 0.15 -3.57
C CYS A 415 8.40 -0.73 -3.16
N HIS A 416 8.60 -1.83 -2.43
CA HIS A 416 7.49 -2.64 -1.90
C HIS A 416 6.60 -1.83 -0.95
N LYS A 417 7.19 -0.99 -0.11
CA LYS A 417 6.44 -0.13 0.82
C LYS A 417 5.78 1.07 0.13
N SER A 418 6.16 1.40 -1.09
CA SER A 418 5.50 2.44 -1.89
C SER A 418 4.24 1.95 -2.61
N GLN A 419 3.99 0.63 -2.65
CA GLN A 419 2.78 0.09 -3.27
C GLN A 419 1.52 0.62 -2.58
N GLY A 420 0.46 0.86 -3.36
CA GLY A 420 -0.76 1.50 -2.90
C GLY A 420 -0.64 3.00 -2.63
N GLY A 421 0.57 3.57 -2.65
CA GLY A 421 0.82 5.00 -2.52
C GLY A 421 1.02 5.68 -3.87
N GLN A 422 0.72 6.98 -3.92
CA GLN A 422 1.01 7.86 -5.06
C GLN A 422 1.41 9.24 -4.55
N TRP A 423 2.38 9.86 -5.20
CA TRP A 423 2.94 11.16 -4.81
C TRP A 423 3.05 12.08 -6.02
N GLU A 424 2.98 13.38 -5.81
CA GLU A 424 3.20 14.34 -6.89
C GLU A 424 4.60 14.22 -7.49
N ARG A 425 5.61 14.06 -6.63
CA ARG A 425 7.02 13.95 -7.01
C ARG A 425 7.66 12.72 -6.40
N VAL A 426 8.30 11.92 -7.24
CA VAL A 426 8.96 10.69 -6.83
C VAL A 426 10.41 10.71 -7.28
N PHE A 427 11.32 10.43 -6.36
CA PHE A 427 12.75 10.24 -6.61
C PHE A 427 13.05 8.76 -6.63
N VAL A 428 13.69 8.26 -7.67
CA VAL A 428 13.97 6.82 -7.85
C VAL A 428 15.47 6.61 -7.99
N GLU A 429 16.07 5.92 -7.01
CA GLU A 429 17.46 5.54 -7.10
C GLU A 429 17.64 4.26 -7.91
N LYS A 430 18.57 4.28 -8.87
CA LYS A 430 18.97 3.07 -9.59
C LYS A 430 19.58 2.05 -8.61
N PRO A 431 19.00 0.84 -8.49
CA PRO A 431 19.59 -0.18 -7.64
C PRO A 431 20.87 -0.75 -8.27
N PHE A 432 21.78 -1.24 -7.43
CA PHE A 432 22.90 -2.05 -7.90
C PHE A 432 22.39 -3.40 -8.44
N LEU A 433 22.77 -3.74 -9.66
CA LEU A 433 22.33 -4.93 -10.39
C LEU A 433 23.56 -5.73 -10.88
N PRO A 434 24.16 -6.57 -10.04
CA PRO A 434 25.38 -7.32 -10.40
C PRO A 434 25.16 -8.31 -11.55
N GLU A 435 23.95 -8.83 -11.69
CA GLU A 435 23.56 -9.78 -12.75
C GLU A 435 22.89 -9.09 -13.95
N GLY A 436 22.89 -7.75 -13.98
CA GLY A 436 22.20 -6.98 -15.02
C GLY A 436 20.71 -6.83 -14.82
N GLN A 437 20.02 -6.42 -15.87
CA GLN A 437 18.58 -6.21 -15.84
C GLN A 437 17.82 -7.55 -15.88
N SER A 438 16.69 -7.63 -15.17
CA SER A 438 15.85 -8.82 -15.06
C SER A 438 14.36 -8.46 -15.06
N VAL A 439 13.48 -9.44 -15.23
CA VAL A 439 12.03 -9.22 -15.11
C VAL A 439 11.67 -8.65 -13.73
N ALA A 440 12.32 -9.13 -12.66
CA ALA A 440 12.12 -8.61 -11.32
C ALA A 440 12.52 -7.14 -11.19
N TYR A 441 13.64 -6.75 -11.83
CA TYR A 441 14.04 -5.34 -11.91
C TYR A 441 13.05 -4.51 -12.71
N PHE A 442 12.52 -5.02 -13.82
CA PHE A 442 11.53 -4.30 -14.64
C PHE A 442 10.21 -4.08 -13.87
N ARG A 443 9.75 -5.07 -13.11
CA ARG A 443 8.60 -4.91 -12.22
C ARG A 443 8.87 -3.88 -11.12
N TRP A 444 10.07 -3.92 -10.55
CA TRP A 444 10.51 -2.94 -9.56
C TRP A 444 10.51 -1.52 -10.13
N LEU A 445 11.12 -1.34 -11.30
CA LEU A 445 11.21 -0.03 -11.97
C LEU A 445 9.83 0.47 -12.42
N TYR A 446 9.00 -0.42 -12.97
CA TYR A 446 7.62 -0.11 -13.33
C TYR A 446 6.82 0.37 -12.10
N THR A 447 6.91 -0.36 -10.98
CA THR A 447 6.23 0.01 -9.74
C THR A 447 6.72 1.37 -9.25
N ALA A 448 8.03 1.59 -9.21
CA ALA A 448 8.61 2.86 -8.74
C ALA A 448 8.18 4.06 -9.59
N LEU A 449 8.29 3.96 -10.92
CA LEU A 449 7.90 5.04 -11.84
C LEU A 449 6.42 5.38 -11.73
N THR A 450 5.56 4.37 -11.64
CA THR A 450 4.09 4.56 -11.60
C THR A 450 3.58 5.08 -10.25
N ARG A 451 4.45 5.29 -9.27
CA ARG A 451 4.10 6.00 -8.02
C ARG A 451 4.00 7.50 -8.23
N ALA A 452 4.61 8.05 -9.27
CA ALA A 452 4.59 9.48 -9.54
C ALA A 452 3.31 9.92 -10.26
N LYS A 453 2.65 10.94 -9.71
CA LYS A 453 1.49 11.61 -10.35
C LYS A 453 1.93 12.68 -11.36
N LYS A 454 3.00 13.45 -11.05
CA LYS A 454 3.43 14.59 -11.88
C LYS A 454 4.86 14.49 -12.39
N LYS A 455 5.84 14.17 -11.52
CA LYS A 455 7.25 14.12 -11.92
C LYS A 455 7.97 12.95 -11.26
N VAL A 456 8.85 12.32 -12.02
CA VAL A 456 9.83 11.33 -11.52
C VAL A 456 11.24 11.85 -11.78
N TYR A 457 12.08 11.75 -10.75
CA TYR A 457 13.50 12.09 -10.79
C TYR A 457 14.32 10.80 -10.74
N LEU A 458 15.24 10.64 -11.68
CA LEU A 458 16.09 9.46 -11.81
C LEU A 458 17.46 9.75 -11.21
N ILE A 459 17.90 8.97 -10.23
CA ILE A 459 19.14 9.15 -9.48
C ILE A 459 20.07 7.98 -9.75
N ASN A 460 21.33 8.26 -10.04
CA ASN A 460 22.39 7.27 -10.31
C ASN A 460 22.10 6.35 -11.52
N PHE A 461 21.21 6.76 -12.44
CA PHE A 461 21.04 6.04 -13.70
C PHE A 461 22.20 6.39 -14.66
N PRO A 462 22.96 5.39 -15.18
CA PRO A 462 24.02 5.64 -16.11
C PRO A 462 23.47 6.15 -17.45
N TYR A 463 24.27 6.95 -18.17
CA TYR A 463 23.88 7.54 -19.45
C TYR A 463 23.43 6.50 -20.49
N GLU A 464 24.05 5.33 -20.46
CA GLU A 464 23.73 4.23 -21.37
C GLU A 464 22.31 3.70 -21.16
N GLU A 465 21.73 3.90 -20.00
CA GLU A 465 20.36 3.50 -19.67
C GLU A 465 19.33 4.61 -19.88
N ILE A 466 19.74 5.78 -20.37
CA ILE A 466 18.88 6.93 -20.65
C ILE A 466 18.86 7.21 -22.15
N ILE A 467 17.69 7.58 -22.69
CA ILE A 467 17.51 8.09 -24.05
C ILE A 467 17.04 9.55 -23.92
N SER A 468 17.93 10.48 -24.26
CA SER A 468 17.67 11.93 -24.16
C SER A 468 17.39 12.60 -25.51
N ASP A 469 17.48 11.85 -26.61
CA ASP A 469 17.33 12.34 -28.01
C ASP A 469 16.07 11.76 -28.67
#